data_c7e5265a6549a5dd5f1c34998244ce3c
#
_entry.id   c7e5265a6549a5dd5f1c34998244ce3c
#
_cell.length_a   1.000
_cell.length_b   1.000
_cell.length_c   1.000
_cell.angle_alpha   90.00
_cell.angle_beta   90.00
_cell.angle_gamma   90.00
#
_symmetry.space_group_name_H-M   'P 1'
#
loop_
_entity.id
_entity.type
_entity.pdbx_description
1 polymer ?
#
loop_
_entity_poly.entity_id
_entity_poly.type
_entity_poly.pdbx_seq_one_letter_code
_entity_poly.pdbx_strand_id
1 'polypeptide(L)'
;MKIAIIGSGIAGLTSAYLLNRQHDITLFEAADWVGGHTHTVDVTVAGQHYAIDTGFIVFNDWTYPNFIRLMQRLGVASKPTEMSFSVTDPDSGTEYNGNTLNSLFAQRSNLLSPRFWGMIRDILRFNKAVQKDLADGQIGAAVTLGEYLREQGYGQRFIDHYIVPMGAAIWSMPLADMLNFPLQFFVRFFRNHGLLSVTERPQWHVIMGGSSAYVAPLTASFAERIRLNCPVQRVDRHSDGVTIVSAAGSERFDQVIFACHSDQ
;
A
#
# COMPACT_ATOMS: atom_id res chain seq x y z
N MET A 1 -26.29 -16.82 -10.60
CA MET A 1 -25.88 -17.32 -9.30
C MET A 1 -26.07 -16.21 -8.29
N LYS A 2 -26.34 -16.57 -7.04
CA LYS A 2 -26.37 -15.66 -5.90
C LYS A 2 -24.99 -15.66 -5.22
N ILE A 3 -24.28 -14.53 -5.18
CA ILE A 3 -22.90 -14.46 -4.74
C ILE A 3 -22.78 -13.49 -3.56
N ALA A 4 -22.21 -13.97 -2.45
CA ALA A 4 -21.82 -13.12 -1.34
C ALA A 4 -20.40 -12.58 -1.56
N ILE A 5 -20.20 -11.27 -1.29
CA ILE A 5 -18.89 -10.63 -1.30
C ILE A 5 -18.65 -10.04 0.08
N ILE A 6 -17.56 -10.41 0.74
CA ILE A 6 -17.25 -10.00 2.11
C ILE A 6 -16.13 -8.97 2.08
N GLY A 7 -16.46 -7.73 2.46
CA GLY A 7 -15.56 -6.58 2.45
C GLY A 7 -15.79 -5.64 1.27
N SER A 8 -15.90 -4.34 1.54
CA SER A 8 -16.11 -3.26 0.55
C SER A 8 -14.83 -2.49 0.20
N GLY A 9 -13.66 -3.07 0.44
CA GLY A 9 -12.40 -2.54 -0.09
C GLY A 9 -12.33 -2.67 -1.61
N ILE A 10 -11.24 -2.18 -2.23
CA ILE A 10 -11.08 -2.18 -3.70
C ILE A 10 -11.27 -3.57 -4.32
N ALA A 11 -10.87 -4.64 -3.64
CA ALA A 11 -11.05 -6.02 -4.13
C ALA A 11 -12.53 -6.40 -4.20
N GLY A 12 -13.30 -6.15 -3.13
CA GLY A 12 -14.73 -6.46 -3.08
C GLY A 12 -15.54 -5.59 -4.04
N LEU A 13 -15.28 -4.29 -4.06
CA LEU A 13 -15.97 -3.37 -4.97
C LEU A 13 -15.70 -3.69 -6.44
N THR A 14 -14.46 -4.03 -6.81
CA THR A 14 -14.13 -4.44 -8.18
C THR A 14 -14.80 -5.77 -8.54
N SER A 15 -14.82 -6.74 -7.63
CA SER A 15 -15.51 -8.01 -7.83
C SER A 15 -17.01 -7.79 -8.03
N ALA A 16 -17.63 -6.97 -7.17
CA ALA A 16 -19.05 -6.60 -7.31
C ALA A 16 -19.33 -5.91 -8.64
N TYR A 17 -18.53 -4.93 -9.03
CA TYR A 17 -18.66 -4.19 -10.29
C TYR A 17 -18.63 -5.11 -11.53
N LEU A 18 -17.76 -6.10 -11.52
CA LEU A 18 -17.61 -7.03 -12.63
C LEU A 18 -18.75 -8.07 -12.67
N LEU A 19 -19.20 -8.54 -11.50
CA LEU A 19 -20.14 -9.66 -11.38
C LEU A 19 -21.61 -9.24 -11.39
N ASN A 20 -21.96 -8.03 -10.94
CA ASN A 20 -23.35 -7.62 -10.79
C ASN A 20 -24.15 -7.59 -12.09
N ARG A 21 -23.48 -7.58 -13.25
CA ARG A 21 -24.15 -7.60 -14.58
C ARG A 21 -24.75 -8.95 -14.93
N GLN A 22 -24.22 -10.03 -14.37
CA GLN A 22 -24.59 -11.40 -14.73
C GLN A 22 -25.07 -12.23 -13.51
N HIS A 23 -24.85 -11.71 -12.30
CA HIS A 23 -25.11 -12.42 -11.07
C HIS A 23 -25.88 -11.55 -10.07
N ASP A 24 -26.63 -12.19 -9.20
CA ASP A 24 -27.25 -11.56 -8.05
C ASP A 24 -26.22 -11.51 -6.93
N ILE A 25 -25.68 -10.30 -6.65
CA ILE A 25 -24.64 -10.11 -5.64
C ILE A 25 -25.22 -9.49 -4.37
N THR A 26 -24.61 -9.81 -3.23
CA THR A 26 -24.76 -9.09 -1.97
C THR A 26 -23.38 -8.82 -1.42
N LEU A 27 -23.07 -7.56 -1.15
CA LEU A 27 -21.80 -7.16 -0.54
C LEU A 27 -22.01 -6.83 0.93
N PHE A 28 -21.23 -7.47 1.79
CA PHE A 28 -21.26 -7.28 3.24
C PHE A 28 -20.07 -6.43 3.68
N GLU A 29 -20.34 -5.39 4.43
CA GLU A 29 -19.32 -4.51 5.02
C GLU A 29 -19.55 -4.35 6.51
N ALA A 30 -18.49 -4.51 7.30
CA ALA A 30 -18.56 -4.39 8.75
C ALA A 30 -18.65 -2.93 9.22
N ALA A 31 -17.99 -2.02 8.49
CA ALA A 31 -18.00 -0.59 8.78
C ALA A 31 -19.30 0.10 8.33
N ASP A 32 -19.46 1.35 8.71
CA ASP A 32 -20.55 2.24 8.31
C ASP A 32 -20.27 3.00 7.01
N TRP A 33 -19.11 2.76 6.37
CA TRP A 33 -18.72 3.35 5.08
C TRP A 33 -18.23 2.30 4.08
N VAL A 34 -18.29 2.66 2.80
CA VAL A 34 -17.79 1.85 1.68
C VAL A 34 -16.41 2.32 1.27
N GLY A 35 -15.49 1.37 0.99
CA GLY A 35 -14.17 1.70 0.44
C GLY A 35 -12.98 1.04 1.14
N GLY A 36 -13.17 0.53 2.35
CA GLY A 36 -12.08 -0.06 3.15
C GLY A 36 -10.97 0.98 3.42
N HIS A 37 -9.73 0.71 2.97
CA HIS A 37 -8.61 1.66 3.07
C HIS A 37 -8.72 2.88 2.15
N THR A 38 -9.69 2.92 1.24
CA THR A 38 -10.03 4.12 0.49
C THR A 38 -10.93 5.00 1.37
N HIS A 39 -10.30 5.86 2.15
CA HIS A 39 -10.97 6.69 3.13
C HIS A 39 -10.44 8.12 3.04
N THR A 40 -11.31 9.01 2.57
CA THR A 40 -11.02 10.44 2.43
C THR A 40 -11.83 11.20 3.45
N VAL A 41 -11.18 12.04 4.25
CA VAL A 41 -11.81 12.90 5.26
C VAL A 41 -11.80 14.34 4.76
N ASP A 42 -12.98 14.93 4.73
CA ASP A 42 -13.13 16.34 4.39
C ASP A 42 -12.88 17.21 5.60
N VAL A 43 -11.93 18.14 5.48
CA VAL A 43 -11.59 19.09 6.54
C VAL A 43 -11.60 20.52 6.02
N THR A 44 -11.97 21.47 6.87
CA THR A 44 -11.91 22.89 6.54
C THR A 44 -10.93 23.58 7.48
N VAL A 45 -9.89 24.19 6.92
CA VAL A 45 -8.86 24.93 7.64
C VAL A 45 -8.81 26.36 7.11
N ALA A 46 -8.97 27.34 7.99
CA ALA A 46 -8.98 28.76 7.62
C ALA A 46 -9.95 29.12 6.46
N GLY A 47 -11.12 28.46 6.41
CA GLY A 47 -12.14 28.67 5.38
C GLY A 47 -11.85 27.94 4.06
N GLN A 48 -10.75 27.23 3.94
CA GLN A 48 -10.41 26.41 2.76
C GLN A 48 -10.71 24.93 3.02
N HIS A 49 -11.35 24.29 2.04
CA HIS A 49 -11.74 22.89 2.08
C HIS A 49 -10.62 21.99 1.53
N TYR A 50 -10.37 20.88 2.22
CA TYR A 50 -9.38 19.87 1.85
C TYR A 50 -9.97 18.47 1.95
N ALA A 51 -9.76 17.65 0.94
CA ALA A 51 -10.03 16.22 0.94
C ALA A 51 -8.72 15.48 1.32
N ILE A 52 -8.67 14.92 2.51
CA ILE A 52 -7.46 14.30 3.07
C ILE A 52 -7.61 12.77 3.05
N ASP A 53 -6.75 12.10 2.30
CA ASP A 53 -6.68 10.65 2.27
C ASP A 53 -5.95 10.13 3.51
N THR A 54 -6.57 9.20 4.23
CA THR A 54 -6.06 8.64 5.49
C THR A 54 -5.57 7.19 5.36
N GLY A 55 -5.78 6.56 4.21
CA GLY A 55 -5.35 5.20 3.93
C GLY A 55 -4.65 5.10 2.58
N PHE A 56 -5.39 4.77 1.51
CA PHE A 56 -4.84 4.75 0.16
C PHE A 56 -4.67 6.17 -0.38
N ILE A 57 -3.42 6.57 -0.70
CA ILE A 57 -3.08 7.95 -1.07
C ILE A 57 -2.60 8.03 -2.52
N VAL A 58 -1.68 7.16 -2.94
CA VAL A 58 -0.95 7.24 -4.21
C VAL A 58 -0.93 5.92 -4.96
N PHE A 59 -0.82 5.99 -6.27
CA PHE A 59 -0.54 4.86 -7.16
C PHE A 59 0.47 5.29 -8.23
N ASN A 60 1.06 4.33 -8.94
CA ASN A 60 2.04 4.62 -9.98
C ASN A 60 1.74 3.89 -11.28
N ASP A 61 2.41 4.31 -12.36
CA ASP A 61 2.21 3.81 -13.70
C ASP A 61 2.83 2.42 -13.97
N TRP A 62 3.72 1.93 -13.10
CA TRP A 62 4.37 0.62 -13.28
C TRP A 62 3.55 -0.53 -12.68
N THR A 63 3.10 -0.37 -11.43
CA THR A 63 2.58 -1.49 -10.64
C THR A 63 1.07 -1.52 -10.51
N TYR A 64 0.36 -0.50 -11.04
CA TYR A 64 -1.09 -0.37 -10.94
C TYR A 64 -1.84 -0.40 -12.29
N PRO A 65 -1.48 -1.25 -13.29
CA PRO A 65 -2.09 -1.19 -14.62
C PRO A 65 -3.60 -1.45 -14.61
N ASN A 66 -4.08 -2.36 -13.76
CA ASN A 66 -5.50 -2.67 -13.66
C ASN A 66 -6.28 -1.55 -12.94
N PHE A 67 -5.69 -0.92 -11.93
CA PHE A 67 -6.29 0.22 -11.24
C PHE A 67 -6.42 1.41 -12.19
N ILE A 68 -5.39 1.72 -12.97
CA ILE A 68 -5.41 2.78 -13.97
C ILE A 68 -6.54 2.54 -15.00
N ARG A 69 -6.66 1.31 -15.51
CA ARG A 69 -7.76 0.95 -16.43
C ARG A 69 -9.13 1.10 -15.78
N LEU A 70 -9.26 0.76 -14.51
CA LEU A 70 -10.51 0.94 -13.76
C LEU A 70 -10.85 2.42 -13.64
N MET A 71 -9.91 3.29 -13.25
CA MET A 71 -10.11 4.74 -13.16
C MET A 71 -10.53 5.33 -14.52
N GLN A 72 -9.85 4.96 -15.58
CA GLN A 72 -10.20 5.37 -16.94
C GLN A 72 -11.63 4.96 -17.32
N ARG A 73 -12.02 3.72 -17.01
CA ARG A 73 -13.36 3.20 -17.28
C ARG A 73 -14.46 3.90 -16.49
N LEU A 74 -14.14 4.35 -15.28
CA LEU A 74 -15.07 5.08 -14.41
C LEU A 74 -15.09 6.60 -14.70
N GLY A 75 -14.20 7.11 -15.57
CA GLY A 75 -14.05 8.54 -15.84
C GLY A 75 -13.46 9.32 -14.66
N VAL A 76 -12.70 8.65 -13.78
CA VAL A 76 -12.09 9.27 -12.60
C VAL A 76 -10.71 9.81 -12.95
N ALA A 77 -10.51 11.11 -12.76
CA ALA A 77 -9.28 11.79 -13.09
C ALA A 77 -8.23 11.63 -11.99
N SER A 78 -6.97 11.61 -12.41
CA SER A 78 -5.81 11.66 -11.52
C SER A 78 -4.84 12.75 -11.97
N LYS A 79 -3.94 13.16 -11.09
CA LYS A 79 -2.87 14.11 -11.39
C LYS A 79 -1.53 13.55 -10.94
N PRO A 80 -0.42 13.89 -11.63
CA PRO A 80 0.92 13.56 -11.20
C PRO A 80 1.20 14.13 -9.80
N THR A 81 1.97 13.38 -9.03
CA THR A 81 2.47 13.79 -7.71
C THR A 81 3.88 13.29 -7.52
N GLU A 82 4.54 13.76 -6.48
CA GLU A 82 5.83 13.28 -6.04
C GLU A 82 5.67 12.41 -4.80
N MET A 83 6.39 11.29 -4.77
CA MET A 83 6.52 10.47 -3.57
C MET A 83 7.96 10.55 -3.11
N SER A 84 8.19 11.24 -2.01
CA SER A 84 9.50 11.43 -1.41
C SER A 84 9.57 10.80 -0.03
N PHE A 85 10.79 10.53 0.40
CA PHE A 85 11.09 10.03 1.73
C PHE A 85 12.04 11.00 2.42
N SER A 86 11.68 11.45 3.62
CA SER A 86 12.51 12.32 4.45
C SER A 86 12.69 11.73 5.83
N VAL A 87 13.82 12.03 6.43
CA VAL A 87 14.17 11.62 7.79
C VAL A 87 14.56 12.85 8.59
N THR A 88 13.98 12.95 9.79
CA THR A 88 14.41 13.87 10.85
C THR A 88 14.65 13.03 12.09
N ASP A 89 15.86 13.03 12.59
CA ASP A 89 16.26 12.37 13.82
C ASP A 89 16.79 13.41 14.81
N PRO A 90 16.00 13.78 15.83
CA PRO A 90 16.40 14.79 16.82
C PRO A 90 17.64 14.38 17.64
N ASP A 91 17.83 13.09 17.89
CA ASP A 91 18.91 12.60 18.74
C ASP A 91 20.27 12.74 18.06
N SER A 92 20.36 12.41 16.78
CA SER A 92 21.59 12.60 15.98
C SER A 92 21.67 13.96 15.29
N GLY A 93 20.60 14.74 15.28
CA GLY A 93 20.45 15.98 14.54
C GLY A 93 20.51 15.78 13.02
N THR A 94 20.14 14.60 12.51
CA THR A 94 20.19 14.29 11.08
C THR A 94 18.88 14.64 10.41
N GLU A 95 18.97 15.48 9.35
CA GLU A 95 17.82 15.79 8.50
C GLU A 95 18.20 15.67 7.03
N TYR A 96 17.35 15.01 6.25
CA TYR A 96 17.49 14.96 4.78
C TYR A 96 16.18 14.52 4.11
N ASN A 97 16.08 14.80 2.82
CA ASN A 97 15.04 14.29 1.94
C ASN A 97 15.67 13.65 0.69
N GLY A 98 15.25 12.45 0.35
CA GLY A 98 15.84 11.65 -0.73
C GLY A 98 15.36 11.99 -2.16
N ASN A 99 14.63 13.09 -2.36
CA ASN A 99 14.04 13.41 -3.68
C ASN A 99 15.03 13.96 -4.69
N THR A 100 15.82 14.94 -4.29
CA THR A 100 16.81 15.60 -5.14
C THR A 100 18.15 15.73 -4.42
N LEU A 101 19.25 15.98 -5.17
CA LEU A 101 20.54 16.29 -4.55
C LEU A 101 20.46 17.52 -3.64
N ASN A 102 19.69 18.53 -4.01
CA ASN A 102 19.54 19.73 -3.19
C ASN A 102 18.81 19.43 -1.88
N SER A 103 17.74 18.63 -1.90
CA SER A 103 16.99 18.23 -0.71
C SER A 103 17.76 17.19 0.13
N LEU A 104 18.58 16.34 -0.48
CA LEU A 104 19.45 15.40 0.21
C LEU A 104 20.46 16.12 1.11
N PHE A 105 20.95 17.29 0.66
CA PHE A 105 21.82 18.16 1.40
C PHE A 105 21.13 19.45 1.88
N ALA A 106 19.82 19.39 2.18
CA ALA A 106 19.09 20.52 2.78
C ALA A 106 19.79 20.99 4.06
N GLN A 107 20.18 20.04 4.91
CA GLN A 107 21.14 20.29 6.01
C GLN A 107 22.56 20.33 5.45
N ARG A 108 23.06 21.55 5.17
CA ARG A 108 24.35 21.77 4.47
C ARG A 108 25.57 21.17 5.19
N SER A 109 25.52 21.00 6.51
CA SER A 109 26.55 20.31 7.30
C SER A 109 26.78 18.87 6.87
N ASN A 110 25.76 18.21 6.27
CA ASN A 110 25.88 16.85 5.74
C ASN A 110 26.89 16.73 4.60
N LEU A 111 27.15 17.81 3.85
CA LEU A 111 28.20 17.85 2.82
C LEU A 111 29.60 17.56 3.38
N LEU A 112 29.84 17.96 4.63
CA LEU A 112 31.14 17.80 5.32
C LEU A 112 31.16 16.56 6.22
N SER A 113 30.10 15.77 6.27
CA SER A 113 29.98 14.60 7.15
C SER A 113 30.43 13.31 6.47
N PRO A 114 31.59 12.72 6.81
CA PRO A 114 32.00 11.41 6.28
C PRO A 114 31.00 10.29 6.58
N ARG A 115 30.31 10.39 7.72
CA ARG A 115 29.27 9.42 8.12
C ARG A 115 28.07 9.49 7.20
N PHE A 116 27.66 10.67 6.76
CA PHE A 116 26.56 10.86 5.81
C PHE A 116 26.91 10.32 4.43
N TRP A 117 28.12 10.59 3.93
CA TRP A 117 28.63 10.00 2.69
C TRP A 117 28.76 8.48 2.76
N GLY A 118 29.13 7.93 3.94
CA GLY A 118 29.11 6.50 4.20
C GLY A 118 27.71 5.89 4.00
N MET A 119 26.68 6.54 4.52
CA MET A 119 25.28 6.14 4.33
C MET A 119 24.87 6.16 2.84
N ILE A 120 25.20 7.23 2.12
CA ILE A 120 24.92 7.33 0.66
C ILE A 120 25.61 6.20 -0.10
N ARG A 121 26.87 5.91 0.20
CA ARG A 121 27.60 4.79 -0.40
C ARG A 121 26.91 3.45 -0.12
N ASP A 122 26.44 3.25 1.10
CA ASP A 122 25.75 2.02 1.48
C ASP A 122 24.38 1.90 0.81
N ILE A 123 23.64 2.99 0.59
CA ILE A 123 22.41 3.01 -0.23
C ILE A 123 22.71 2.51 -1.65
N LEU A 124 23.71 3.08 -2.31
CA LEU A 124 24.05 2.70 -3.68
C LEU A 124 24.55 1.24 -3.77
N ARG A 125 25.36 0.82 -2.79
CA ARG A 125 25.85 -0.56 -2.67
C ARG A 125 24.69 -1.54 -2.48
N PHE A 126 23.78 -1.26 -1.55
CA PHE A 126 22.60 -2.08 -1.28
C PHE A 126 21.74 -2.22 -2.53
N ASN A 127 21.37 -1.11 -3.16
CA ASN A 127 20.54 -1.11 -4.35
C ASN A 127 21.10 -2.00 -5.46
N LYS A 128 22.42 -1.99 -5.67
CA LYS A 128 23.08 -2.81 -6.68
C LYS A 128 23.19 -4.29 -6.26
N ALA A 129 23.61 -4.52 -5.01
CA ALA A 129 23.86 -5.87 -4.50
C ALA A 129 22.58 -6.72 -4.44
N VAL A 130 21.51 -6.19 -3.80
CA VAL A 130 20.27 -6.96 -3.63
C VAL A 130 19.55 -7.27 -4.94
N GLN A 131 19.67 -6.41 -5.96
CA GLN A 131 19.11 -6.69 -7.28
C GLN A 131 19.84 -7.83 -7.96
N LYS A 132 21.17 -7.84 -7.85
CA LYS A 132 22.00 -8.93 -8.36
C LYS A 132 21.70 -10.24 -7.63
N ASP A 133 21.73 -10.22 -6.30
CA ASP A 133 21.52 -11.42 -5.48
C ASP A 133 20.11 -12.00 -5.67
N LEU A 134 19.09 -11.14 -5.91
CA LEU A 134 17.74 -11.58 -6.25
C LEU A 134 17.71 -12.23 -7.64
N ALA A 135 18.39 -11.65 -8.64
CA ALA A 135 18.44 -12.18 -10.00
C ALA A 135 19.18 -13.52 -10.06
N ASP A 136 20.26 -13.64 -9.30
CA ASP A 136 21.09 -14.85 -9.22
C ASP A 136 20.49 -15.94 -8.31
N GLY A 137 19.33 -15.67 -7.67
CA GLY A 137 18.67 -16.62 -6.76
C GLY A 137 19.43 -16.86 -5.45
N GLN A 138 20.31 -15.95 -5.07
CA GLN A 138 21.16 -16.08 -3.87
C GLN A 138 20.45 -15.69 -2.57
N ILE A 139 19.28 -15.07 -2.65
CA ILE A 139 18.48 -14.71 -1.46
C ILE A 139 17.66 -15.93 -1.04
N GLY A 140 18.03 -16.57 0.05
CA GLY A 140 17.28 -17.68 0.65
C GLY A 140 15.91 -17.22 1.15
N ALA A 141 14.90 -18.11 1.09
CA ALA A 141 13.53 -17.78 1.45
C ALA A 141 13.36 -17.38 2.93
N ALA A 142 14.23 -17.88 3.81
CA ALA A 142 14.20 -17.61 5.26
C ALA A 142 15.10 -16.45 5.70
N VAL A 143 15.89 -15.86 4.79
CA VAL A 143 16.83 -14.77 5.13
C VAL A 143 16.07 -13.50 5.47
N THR A 144 16.38 -12.91 6.61
CA THR A 144 15.81 -11.64 7.05
C THR A 144 16.63 -10.44 6.56
N LEU A 145 16.01 -9.26 6.55
CA LEU A 145 16.70 -8.00 6.23
C LEU A 145 17.91 -7.79 7.17
N GLY A 146 17.72 -8.01 8.48
CA GLY A 146 18.76 -7.79 9.47
C GLY A 146 19.95 -8.75 9.34
N GLU A 147 19.71 -10.03 9.01
CA GLU A 147 20.76 -11.00 8.75
C GLU A 147 21.60 -10.55 7.55
N TYR A 148 20.96 -10.23 6.43
CA TYR A 148 21.66 -9.79 5.24
C TYR A 148 22.48 -8.52 5.47
N LEU A 149 21.90 -7.52 6.14
CA LEU A 149 22.61 -6.26 6.43
C LEU A 149 23.84 -6.49 7.27
N ARG A 150 23.78 -7.39 8.25
CA ARG A 150 24.89 -7.76 9.13
C ARG A 150 25.96 -8.54 8.38
N GLU A 151 25.59 -9.57 7.64
CA GLU A 151 26.52 -10.41 6.87
C GLU A 151 27.28 -9.61 5.82
N GLN A 152 26.61 -8.67 5.17
CA GLN A 152 27.19 -7.79 4.15
C GLN A 152 27.91 -6.58 4.75
N GLY A 153 27.92 -6.40 6.06
CA GLY A 153 28.63 -5.32 6.76
C GLY A 153 28.16 -3.92 6.40
N TYR A 154 26.84 -3.70 6.39
CA TYR A 154 26.26 -2.36 6.21
C TYR A 154 26.42 -1.52 7.47
N GLY A 155 26.69 -0.21 7.27
CA GLY A 155 26.90 0.73 8.37
C GLY A 155 25.62 1.02 9.15
N GLN A 156 25.75 1.23 10.47
CA GLN A 156 24.61 1.46 11.35
C GLN A 156 23.76 2.66 10.90
N ARG A 157 24.41 3.73 10.41
CA ARG A 157 23.68 4.91 9.92
C ARG A 157 22.78 4.63 8.71
N PHE A 158 23.20 3.73 7.82
CA PHE A 158 22.35 3.26 6.73
C PHE A 158 21.13 2.48 7.26
N ILE A 159 21.35 1.68 8.30
CA ILE A 159 20.29 0.88 8.92
C ILE A 159 19.28 1.79 9.61
N ASP A 160 19.74 2.67 10.50
CA ASP A 160 18.88 3.45 11.39
C ASP A 160 18.22 4.66 10.72
N HIS A 161 18.87 5.24 9.71
CA HIS A 161 18.39 6.49 9.09
C HIS A 161 17.91 6.32 7.65
N TYR A 162 17.98 5.12 7.06
CA TYR A 162 17.47 4.90 5.71
C TYR A 162 16.60 3.66 5.60
N ILE A 163 17.19 2.44 5.68
CA ILE A 163 16.49 1.25 5.24
C ILE A 163 15.38 0.81 6.20
N VAL A 164 15.60 0.88 7.51
CA VAL A 164 14.62 0.54 8.53
C VAL A 164 13.48 1.55 8.58
N PRO A 165 13.73 2.88 8.68
CA PRO A 165 12.64 3.86 8.66
C PRO A 165 11.84 3.86 7.36
N MET A 166 12.49 3.65 6.21
CA MET A 166 11.80 3.59 4.93
C MET A 166 10.89 2.36 4.84
N GLY A 167 11.39 1.20 5.23
CA GLY A 167 10.57 -0.01 5.30
C GLY A 167 9.41 0.13 6.28
N ALA A 168 9.67 0.60 7.49
CA ALA A 168 8.67 0.80 8.52
C ALA A 168 7.55 1.78 8.07
N ALA A 169 7.90 2.85 7.38
CA ALA A 169 6.94 3.80 6.83
C ALA A 169 6.06 3.18 5.73
N ILE A 170 6.63 2.31 4.88
CA ILE A 170 5.90 1.65 3.79
C ILE A 170 4.89 0.63 4.33
N TRP A 171 5.28 -0.17 5.32
CA TRP A 171 4.42 -1.23 5.87
C TRP A 171 3.71 -0.86 7.17
N SER A 172 3.84 0.39 7.64
CA SER A 172 3.23 0.85 8.90
C SER A 172 3.55 -0.07 10.09
N MET A 173 4.81 -0.54 10.13
CA MET A 173 5.23 -1.49 11.16
C MET A 173 6.26 -0.87 12.11
N PRO A 174 6.37 -1.38 13.37
CA PRO A 174 7.37 -0.90 14.31
C PRO A 174 8.79 -1.02 13.77
N LEU A 175 9.64 -0.02 14.02
CA LEU A 175 11.05 -0.02 13.60
C LEU A 175 11.80 -1.27 14.08
N ALA A 176 11.52 -1.73 15.32
CA ALA A 176 12.16 -2.89 15.92
C ALA A 176 11.92 -4.20 15.15
N ASP A 177 10.78 -4.32 14.49
CA ASP A 177 10.39 -5.54 13.79
C ASP A 177 10.91 -5.58 12.35
N MET A 178 11.32 -4.43 11.80
CA MET A 178 11.72 -4.31 10.40
C MET A 178 12.94 -5.17 10.04
N LEU A 179 13.85 -5.38 10.97
CA LEU A 179 15.03 -6.24 10.75
C LEU A 179 14.68 -7.73 10.62
N ASN A 180 13.53 -8.15 11.15
CA ASN A 180 13.02 -9.52 11.01
C ASN A 180 12.23 -9.73 9.71
N PHE A 181 12.07 -8.68 8.91
CA PHE A 181 11.27 -8.74 7.69
C PHE A 181 11.92 -9.65 6.63
N PRO A 182 11.16 -10.52 5.90
CA PRO A 182 11.72 -11.39 4.89
C PRO A 182 12.38 -10.61 3.75
N LEU A 183 13.70 -10.79 3.56
CA LEU A 183 14.48 -10.01 2.60
C LEU A 183 13.96 -10.15 1.16
N GLN A 184 13.62 -11.37 0.76
CA GLN A 184 13.16 -11.62 -0.62
C GLN A 184 11.89 -10.80 -0.97
N PHE A 185 10.95 -10.73 -0.03
CA PHE A 185 9.73 -9.93 -0.20
C PHE A 185 10.06 -8.43 -0.24
N PHE A 186 10.91 -7.97 0.69
CA PHE A 186 11.38 -6.59 0.76
C PHE A 186 11.99 -6.14 -0.56
N VAL A 187 12.95 -6.89 -1.08
CA VAL A 187 13.68 -6.55 -2.31
C VAL A 187 12.77 -6.57 -3.53
N ARG A 188 11.87 -7.55 -3.64
CA ARG A 188 10.90 -7.61 -4.76
C ARG A 188 9.97 -6.39 -4.76
N PHE A 189 9.48 -6.00 -3.58
CA PHE A 189 8.65 -4.82 -3.44
C PHE A 189 9.40 -3.56 -3.85
N PHE A 190 10.59 -3.34 -3.28
CA PHE A 190 11.43 -2.18 -3.59
C PHE A 190 11.77 -2.08 -5.08
N ARG A 191 12.12 -3.20 -5.70
CA ARG A 191 12.39 -3.26 -7.15
C ARG A 191 11.16 -2.88 -7.97
N ASN A 192 10.02 -3.47 -7.66
CA ASN A 192 8.78 -3.23 -8.42
C ASN A 192 8.30 -1.77 -8.32
N HIS A 193 8.58 -1.11 -7.20
CA HIS A 193 8.22 0.29 -6.97
C HIS A 193 9.32 1.31 -7.35
N GLY A 194 10.40 0.85 -8.01
CA GLY A 194 11.50 1.73 -8.44
C GLY A 194 12.34 2.29 -7.29
N LEU A 195 12.23 1.73 -6.07
CA LEU A 195 12.93 2.23 -4.88
C LEU A 195 14.40 1.82 -4.82
N LEU A 196 14.83 0.86 -5.66
CA LEU A 196 16.23 0.46 -5.81
C LEU A 196 16.93 1.19 -6.98
N SER A 197 16.29 2.19 -7.57
CA SER A 197 16.87 3.02 -8.63
C SER A 197 16.92 4.49 -8.21
N VAL A 198 17.98 5.17 -8.64
CA VAL A 198 18.11 6.62 -8.44
C VAL A 198 17.53 7.40 -9.62
N THR A 199 17.59 6.83 -10.83
CA THR A 199 17.23 7.48 -12.09
C THR A 199 15.94 6.98 -12.71
N GLU A 200 15.68 5.69 -12.61
CA GLU A 200 14.48 5.06 -13.17
C GLU A 200 13.45 4.89 -12.04
N ARG A 201 12.44 5.74 -12.03
CA ARG A 201 11.37 5.74 -11.05
C ARG A 201 10.02 5.86 -11.75
N PRO A 202 8.97 5.19 -11.25
CA PRO A 202 7.63 5.36 -11.77
C PRO A 202 7.10 6.77 -11.53
N GLN A 203 6.21 7.24 -12.38
CA GLN A 203 5.44 8.43 -12.09
C GLN A 203 4.32 8.10 -11.10
N TRP A 204 4.32 8.78 -9.98
CA TRP A 204 3.26 8.66 -8.98
C TRP A 204 2.10 9.60 -9.29
N HIS A 205 0.91 9.18 -8.93
CA HIS A 205 -0.34 9.88 -9.14
C HIS A 205 -1.21 9.87 -7.89
N VAL A 206 -2.05 10.90 -7.73
CA VAL A 206 -3.14 10.96 -6.76
C VAL A 206 -4.46 11.10 -7.51
N ILE A 207 -5.55 10.59 -6.93
CA ILE A 207 -6.89 10.79 -7.46
C ILE A 207 -7.35 12.22 -7.17
N MET A 208 -7.91 12.88 -8.17
CA MET A 208 -8.44 14.23 -7.97
C MET A 208 -9.69 14.19 -7.09
N GLY A 209 -9.72 15.04 -6.06
CA GLY A 209 -10.81 15.07 -5.09
C GLY A 209 -10.71 14.05 -3.96
N GLY A 210 -9.55 13.38 -3.83
CA GLY A 210 -9.30 12.33 -2.84
C GLY A 210 -9.59 10.93 -3.36
N SER A 211 -9.05 9.93 -2.69
CA SER A 211 -9.14 8.54 -3.13
C SER A 211 -10.56 8.01 -3.17
N SER A 212 -11.45 8.48 -2.31
CA SER A 212 -12.86 8.08 -2.28
C SER A 212 -13.66 8.50 -3.53
N ALA A 213 -13.14 9.41 -4.36
CA ALA A 213 -13.82 9.90 -5.56
C ALA A 213 -14.20 8.79 -6.57
N TYR A 214 -13.50 7.65 -6.56
CA TYR A 214 -13.87 6.54 -7.45
C TYR A 214 -14.97 5.62 -6.86
N VAL A 215 -15.29 5.70 -5.57
CA VAL A 215 -16.21 4.78 -4.90
C VAL A 215 -17.63 4.94 -5.46
N ALA A 216 -18.14 6.17 -5.53
CA ALA A 216 -19.49 6.43 -6.03
C ALA A 216 -19.71 5.96 -7.48
N PRO A 217 -18.86 6.32 -8.49
CA PRO A 217 -19.03 5.81 -9.84
C PRO A 217 -18.82 4.28 -9.94
N LEU A 218 -17.99 3.69 -9.11
CA LEU A 218 -17.77 2.25 -9.08
C LEU A 218 -19.00 1.47 -8.57
N THR A 219 -19.68 2.02 -7.56
CA THR A 219 -20.84 1.37 -6.91
C THR A 219 -22.18 1.71 -7.53
N ALA A 220 -22.27 2.68 -8.40
CA ALA A 220 -23.52 3.24 -8.94
C ALA A 220 -24.52 2.21 -9.47
N SER A 221 -24.05 1.07 -9.99
CA SER A 221 -24.92 0.02 -10.55
C SER A 221 -25.35 -1.06 -9.55
N PHE A 222 -24.88 -1.00 -8.31
CA PHE A 222 -25.19 -2.02 -7.26
C PHE A 222 -25.16 -1.44 -5.83
N ALA A 223 -25.29 -0.14 -5.65
CA ALA A 223 -25.24 0.52 -4.35
C ALA A 223 -26.28 -0.06 -3.36
N GLU A 224 -27.47 -0.40 -3.83
CA GLU A 224 -28.55 -0.98 -3.05
C GLU A 224 -28.28 -2.42 -2.59
N ARG A 225 -27.26 -3.07 -3.13
CA ARG A 225 -26.83 -4.44 -2.77
C ARG A 225 -25.71 -4.45 -1.74
N ILE A 226 -25.28 -3.28 -1.25
CA ILE A 226 -24.27 -3.13 -0.21
C ILE A 226 -24.95 -3.04 1.14
N ARG A 227 -24.55 -3.91 2.05
CA ARG A 227 -25.04 -3.93 3.44
C ARG A 227 -23.93 -3.45 4.37
N LEU A 228 -24.06 -2.22 4.84
CA LEU A 228 -23.18 -1.63 5.84
C LEU A 228 -23.55 -2.07 7.25
N ASN A 229 -22.64 -1.88 8.20
CA ASN A 229 -22.82 -2.31 9.61
C ASN A 229 -23.24 -3.78 9.71
N CYS A 230 -22.78 -4.61 8.78
CA CYS A 230 -23.19 -5.99 8.65
C CYS A 230 -21.97 -6.95 8.64
N PRO A 231 -21.24 -7.05 9.77
CA PRO A 231 -20.08 -7.94 9.86
C PRO A 231 -20.50 -9.40 9.65
N VAL A 232 -19.78 -10.08 8.77
CA VAL A 232 -19.90 -11.53 8.61
C VAL A 232 -19.13 -12.20 9.73
N GLN A 233 -19.81 -13.05 10.48
CA GLN A 233 -19.27 -13.74 11.66
C GLN A 233 -18.78 -15.15 11.33
N ARG A 234 -19.43 -15.81 10.35
CA ARG A 234 -19.10 -17.18 9.96
C ARG A 234 -19.57 -17.48 8.54
N VAL A 235 -18.83 -18.34 7.88
CA VAL A 235 -19.16 -18.89 6.56
C VAL A 235 -19.14 -20.42 6.65
N ASP A 236 -20.28 -21.04 6.47
CA ASP A 236 -20.44 -22.51 6.47
C ASP A 236 -20.51 -22.99 5.01
N ARG A 237 -19.60 -23.89 4.61
CA ARG A 237 -19.54 -24.46 3.26
C ARG A 237 -20.38 -25.74 3.20
N HIS A 238 -21.12 -25.91 2.11
CA HIS A 238 -21.93 -27.09 1.82
C HIS A 238 -21.58 -27.61 0.41
N SER A 239 -22.03 -28.78 0.08
CA SER A 239 -21.82 -29.39 -1.25
C SER A 239 -22.49 -28.59 -2.39
N ASP A 240 -23.52 -27.81 -2.08
CA ASP A 240 -24.38 -27.09 -3.03
C ASP A 240 -24.43 -25.58 -2.77
N GLY A 241 -23.44 -25.02 -2.05
CA GLY A 241 -23.33 -23.58 -1.77
C GLY A 241 -22.74 -23.24 -0.42
N VAL A 242 -23.00 -22.04 0.04
CA VAL A 242 -22.48 -21.51 1.29
C VAL A 242 -23.58 -20.82 2.10
N THR A 243 -23.49 -20.90 3.43
CA THR A 243 -24.32 -20.11 4.34
C THR A 243 -23.48 -19.00 4.95
N ILE A 244 -23.91 -17.76 4.79
CA ILE A 244 -23.31 -16.59 5.42
C ILE A 244 -24.09 -16.28 6.70
N VAL A 245 -23.38 -16.22 7.83
CA VAL A 245 -23.93 -15.79 9.11
C VAL A 245 -23.41 -14.40 9.43
N SER A 246 -24.31 -13.44 9.53
CA SER A 246 -24.01 -12.03 9.82
C SER A 246 -24.89 -11.52 10.96
N ALA A 247 -24.72 -10.27 11.35
CA ALA A 247 -25.58 -9.61 12.33
C ALA A 247 -27.07 -9.57 11.90
N ALA A 248 -27.34 -9.63 10.58
CA ALA A 248 -28.69 -9.65 10.02
C ALA A 248 -29.32 -11.06 9.99
N GLY A 249 -28.60 -12.10 10.41
CA GLY A 249 -29.05 -13.50 10.40
C GLY A 249 -28.25 -14.37 9.43
N SER A 250 -28.83 -15.52 9.09
CA SER A 250 -28.21 -16.52 8.20
C SER A 250 -28.86 -16.49 6.82
N GLU A 251 -28.06 -16.46 5.77
CA GLU A 251 -28.52 -16.38 4.38
C GLU A 251 -27.71 -17.33 3.50
N ARG A 252 -28.36 -17.96 2.52
CA ARG A 252 -27.74 -18.92 1.61
C ARG A 252 -27.32 -18.27 0.29
N PHE A 253 -26.14 -18.64 -0.20
CA PHE A 253 -25.55 -18.20 -1.47
C PHE A 253 -24.98 -19.41 -2.23
N ASP A 254 -24.86 -19.26 -3.54
CA ASP A 254 -24.19 -20.26 -4.38
C ASP A 254 -22.68 -20.22 -4.20
N GLN A 255 -22.11 -19.00 -4.05
CA GLN A 255 -20.67 -18.76 -3.92
C GLN A 255 -20.38 -17.62 -2.94
N VAL A 256 -19.13 -17.58 -2.45
CA VAL A 256 -18.61 -16.49 -1.63
C VAL A 256 -17.25 -16.02 -2.11
N ILE A 257 -17.04 -14.70 -2.08
CA ILE A 257 -15.76 -14.06 -2.33
C ILE A 257 -15.33 -13.38 -1.03
N PHE A 258 -14.21 -13.81 -0.48
CA PHE A 258 -13.55 -13.13 0.63
C PHE A 258 -12.69 -12.00 0.07
N ALA A 259 -13.05 -10.78 0.37
CA ALA A 259 -12.35 -9.56 -0.02
C ALA A 259 -11.99 -8.70 1.21
N CYS A 260 -11.91 -9.34 2.37
CA CYS A 260 -11.40 -8.80 3.63
C CYS A 260 -9.92 -9.14 3.81
N HIS A 261 -9.32 -8.71 4.92
CA HIS A 261 -7.97 -9.09 5.29
C HIS A 261 -7.88 -10.59 5.58
N SER A 262 -6.72 -11.18 5.29
CA SER A 262 -6.51 -12.64 5.43
C SER A 262 -6.42 -13.12 6.87
N ASP A 263 -6.23 -12.22 7.81
CA ASP A 263 -6.16 -12.47 9.26
C ASP A 263 -7.53 -12.31 9.96
N GLN A 264 -8.53 -11.87 9.23
CA GLN A 264 -9.94 -11.80 9.67
C GLN A 264 -10.73 -13.01 9.19
#